data_e7ef23b4f0df219b30c1cc391efb884d
#
_entry.id   e7ef23b4f0df219b30c1cc391efb884d
#
_cell.length_a   1.000
_cell.length_b   1.000
_cell.length_c   1.000
_cell.angle_alpha   90.00
_cell.angle_beta   90.00
_cell.angle_gamma   90.00
#
_symmetry.space_group_name_H-M   'P 1'
#
loop_
_entity.id
_entity.type
_entity.pdbx_description
1 polymer ?
#
loop_
_entity_poly.entity_id
_entity_poly.type
_entity_poly.pdbx_seq_one_letter_code
_entity_poly.pdbx_strand_id
1 'polypeptide(L)'
;MKEIKVQDAVGHALVHDIVRIVIGEVKDTPFRRGHVITEADVPKLLDLGKEHIYVMEPEDEGFLHEEDVARALYAIAKGNYMHDGPMAQGKIEAIADVDGLLKVDVDKLYAINSIGELTIVTKLNNTPVKAGDKIAGMRCIPLLLEEQQVTAAQKIGGPILTIKPFVRKTMGIITTGSEVFEGRIKDAFTPIIEERCAEFGVKKIAHEIVTDNTDDIVAAIDKVKAAGADIIFCTGGMSVDPDDLTPGAIKRYADRVVTYGLPVLPGSMVCIAYCADGTPILGVPGGVLFSKPTAFDEIVPRLIADDEITKEDCIALGHGGFLG
;
A
#
# COMPACT_ATOMS: atom_id res chain seq x y z
N MET A 1 -5.39 -34.62 -15.70
CA MET A 1 -6.48 -34.12 -16.60
C MET A 1 -6.31 -34.71 -17.99
N LYS A 2 -7.40 -35.08 -18.60
CA LYS A 2 -7.43 -35.54 -19.99
C LYS A 2 -8.08 -34.50 -20.87
N GLU A 3 -7.44 -34.24 -22.01
CA GLU A 3 -8.01 -33.44 -23.07
C GLU A 3 -8.92 -34.31 -23.92
N ILE A 4 -10.16 -33.89 -24.14
CA ILE A 4 -11.12 -34.57 -25.00
C ILE A 4 -11.77 -33.59 -25.97
N LYS A 5 -12.27 -34.09 -27.13
CA LYS A 5 -13.06 -33.25 -28.03
C LYS A 5 -14.38 -32.84 -27.40
N VAL A 6 -14.84 -31.64 -27.68
CA VAL A 6 -16.11 -31.11 -27.14
C VAL A 6 -17.29 -32.03 -27.50
N GLN A 7 -17.26 -32.68 -28.71
CA GLN A 7 -18.30 -33.63 -29.12
C GLN A 7 -18.37 -34.89 -28.24
N ASP A 8 -17.23 -35.28 -27.65
CA ASP A 8 -17.11 -36.47 -26.79
C ASP A 8 -17.32 -36.10 -25.31
N ALA A 9 -17.54 -34.82 -25.01
CA ALA A 9 -17.59 -34.30 -23.67
C ALA A 9 -19.00 -34.27 -23.03
N VAL A 10 -20.03 -34.69 -23.79
CA VAL A 10 -21.41 -34.72 -23.26
C VAL A 10 -21.47 -35.62 -22.03
N GLY A 11 -22.06 -35.11 -20.94
CA GLY A 11 -22.14 -35.80 -19.63
C GLY A 11 -20.95 -35.57 -18.71
N HIS A 12 -19.86 -34.95 -19.17
CA HIS A 12 -18.74 -34.58 -18.34
C HIS A 12 -18.92 -33.17 -17.78
N ALA A 13 -18.40 -32.92 -16.57
CA ALA A 13 -18.40 -31.61 -15.95
C ALA A 13 -17.16 -30.81 -16.39
N LEU A 14 -17.36 -29.53 -16.71
CA LEU A 14 -16.28 -28.59 -16.96
C LEU A 14 -15.38 -28.43 -15.73
N VAL A 15 -14.08 -28.49 -15.92
CA VAL A 15 -13.08 -28.32 -14.84
C VAL A 15 -12.68 -26.87 -14.63
N HIS A 16 -13.01 -25.96 -15.57
CA HIS A 16 -12.74 -24.53 -15.47
C HIS A 16 -13.82 -23.70 -16.14
N ASP A 17 -13.82 -22.39 -15.83
CA ASP A 17 -14.70 -21.43 -16.48
C ASP A 17 -14.34 -21.22 -17.94
N ILE A 18 -15.34 -21.22 -18.84
CA ILE A 18 -15.18 -20.82 -20.24
C ILE A 18 -15.55 -19.36 -20.38
N VAL A 19 -14.56 -18.54 -20.69
CA VAL A 19 -14.72 -17.08 -20.83
C VAL A 19 -14.91 -16.72 -22.30
N ARG A 20 -15.87 -15.83 -22.55
CA ARG A 20 -16.06 -15.18 -23.85
C ARG A 20 -15.56 -13.74 -23.78
N ILE A 21 -14.71 -13.37 -24.74
CA ILE A 21 -14.19 -12.01 -24.86
C ILE A 21 -14.49 -11.52 -26.29
N VAL A 22 -15.33 -10.48 -26.39
CA VAL A 22 -15.55 -9.74 -27.64
C VAL A 22 -15.08 -8.30 -27.37
N ILE A 23 -14.03 -7.90 -28.05
CA ILE A 23 -13.37 -6.61 -27.83
C ILE A 23 -14.38 -5.46 -28.04
N GLY A 24 -14.55 -4.64 -27.01
CA GLY A 24 -15.47 -3.49 -27.02
C GLY A 24 -16.95 -3.82 -26.77
N GLU A 25 -17.33 -5.10 -26.64
CA GLU A 25 -18.72 -5.51 -26.50
C GLU A 25 -18.99 -6.32 -25.24
N VAL A 26 -18.31 -7.49 -25.07
CA VAL A 26 -18.65 -8.47 -24.02
C VAL A 26 -17.40 -9.10 -23.44
N LYS A 27 -17.38 -9.18 -22.09
CA LYS A 27 -16.54 -10.11 -21.34
C LYS A 27 -17.43 -10.80 -20.32
N ASP A 28 -17.81 -12.05 -20.58
CA ASP A 28 -18.65 -12.86 -19.71
C ASP A 28 -18.14 -14.31 -19.58
N THR A 29 -18.82 -15.10 -18.74
CA THR A 29 -18.50 -16.50 -18.47
C THR A 29 -19.75 -17.35 -18.77
N PRO A 30 -20.00 -17.68 -20.05
CA PRO A 30 -21.21 -18.43 -20.45
C PRO A 30 -21.28 -19.83 -19.85
N PHE A 31 -20.15 -20.44 -19.54
CA PHE A 31 -20.09 -21.73 -18.88
C PHE A 31 -19.14 -21.66 -17.69
N ARG A 32 -19.61 -22.10 -16.54
CA ARG A 32 -18.83 -22.14 -15.30
C ARG A 32 -18.30 -23.54 -15.00
N ARG A 33 -17.25 -23.62 -14.22
CA ARG A 33 -16.74 -24.86 -13.60
C ARG A 33 -17.91 -25.65 -13.00
N GLY A 34 -17.90 -26.96 -13.24
CA GLY A 34 -18.95 -27.86 -12.73
C GLY A 34 -20.19 -27.95 -13.62
N HIS A 35 -20.29 -27.11 -14.69
CA HIS A 35 -21.37 -27.27 -15.66
C HIS A 35 -21.23 -28.61 -16.39
N VAL A 36 -22.27 -29.43 -16.32
CA VAL A 36 -22.33 -30.70 -17.05
C VAL A 36 -22.71 -30.41 -18.52
N ILE A 37 -21.82 -30.76 -19.42
CA ILE A 37 -22.00 -30.49 -20.84
C ILE A 37 -23.16 -31.31 -21.39
N THR A 38 -24.05 -30.64 -22.11
CA THR A 38 -25.18 -31.24 -22.83
C THR A 38 -24.94 -31.19 -24.33
N GLU A 39 -25.72 -31.97 -25.09
CA GLU A 39 -25.67 -31.92 -26.59
C GLU A 39 -25.92 -30.49 -27.11
N ALA A 40 -26.80 -29.71 -26.43
CA ALA A 40 -27.13 -28.35 -26.82
C ALA A 40 -25.99 -27.33 -26.55
N ASP A 41 -24.99 -27.69 -25.76
CA ASP A 41 -23.84 -26.84 -25.42
C ASP A 41 -22.66 -27.02 -26.39
N VAL A 42 -22.58 -28.17 -27.07
CA VAL A 42 -21.52 -28.49 -28.04
C VAL A 42 -21.41 -27.40 -29.13
N PRO A 43 -22.46 -26.98 -29.82
CA PRO A 43 -22.36 -25.92 -30.82
C PRO A 43 -21.88 -24.60 -30.24
N LYS A 44 -22.37 -24.23 -29.02
CA LYS A 44 -21.99 -22.99 -28.35
C LYS A 44 -20.52 -22.97 -27.96
N LEU A 45 -19.99 -24.10 -27.48
CA LEU A 45 -18.56 -24.24 -27.15
C LEU A 45 -17.68 -24.11 -28.38
N LEU A 46 -18.10 -24.72 -29.52
CA LEU A 46 -17.42 -24.57 -30.78
C LEU A 46 -17.43 -23.13 -31.31
N ASP A 47 -18.56 -22.41 -31.18
CA ASP A 47 -18.68 -20.98 -31.51
C ASP A 47 -17.77 -20.10 -30.65
N LEU A 48 -17.45 -20.54 -29.43
CA LEU A 48 -16.46 -19.90 -28.54
C LEU A 48 -15.01 -20.31 -28.87
N GLY A 49 -14.80 -21.08 -29.95
CA GLY A 49 -13.48 -21.55 -30.37
C GLY A 49 -12.92 -22.67 -29.48
N LYS A 50 -13.78 -23.42 -28.77
CA LYS A 50 -13.39 -24.55 -27.94
C LYS A 50 -13.63 -25.85 -28.69
N GLU A 51 -12.60 -26.37 -29.33
CA GLU A 51 -12.64 -27.71 -29.99
C GLU A 51 -12.37 -28.83 -28.97
N HIS A 52 -11.60 -28.55 -27.94
CA HIS A 52 -11.22 -29.46 -26.87
C HIS A 52 -11.48 -28.87 -25.50
N ILE A 53 -11.74 -29.73 -24.52
CA ILE A 53 -11.85 -29.37 -23.11
C ILE A 53 -11.10 -30.37 -22.23
N TYR A 54 -10.81 -29.96 -21.00
CA TYR A 54 -10.25 -30.84 -19.99
C TYR A 54 -11.34 -31.48 -19.13
N VAL A 55 -11.16 -32.77 -18.81
CA VAL A 55 -11.94 -33.53 -17.83
C VAL A 55 -11.01 -34.10 -16.76
N MET A 56 -11.55 -34.29 -15.54
CA MET A 56 -10.82 -34.90 -14.43
C MET A 56 -10.65 -36.39 -14.62
N GLU A 57 -9.53 -36.94 -14.20
CA GLU A 57 -9.24 -38.37 -14.14
C GLU A 57 -8.81 -38.80 -12.72
N PRO A 58 -8.86 -40.10 -12.39
CA PRO A 58 -8.38 -40.61 -11.09
C PRO A 58 -6.91 -40.28 -10.77
N GLU A 59 -6.07 -40.14 -11.78
CA GLU A 59 -4.64 -39.78 -11.64
C GLU A 59 -4.42 -38.33 -11.20
N ASP A 60 -5.46 -37.51 -11.20
CA ASP A 60 -5.41 -36.13 -10.71
C ASP A 60 -5.51 -36.04 -9.17
N GLU A 61 -5.57 -37.16 -8.47
CA GLU A 61 -5.47 -37.23 -7.00
C GLU A 61 -4.13 -36.65 -6.51
N GLY A 62 -4.17 -35.72 -5.54
CA GLY A 62 -2.96 -35.02 -5.06
C GLY A 62 -2.69 -33.66 -5.76
N PHE A 63 -3.57 -33.29 -6.71
CA PHE A 63 -3.58 -31.96 -7.31
C PHE A 63 -4.73 -31.12 -6.78
N LEU A 64 -4.49 -29.83 -6.62
CA LEU A 64 -5.48 -28.82 -6.28
C LEU A 64 -5.89 -28.03 -7.52
N HIS A 65 -7.17 -27.74 -7.63
CA HIS A 65 -7.68 -26.86 -8.67
C HIS A 65 -7.24 -25.40 -8.44
N GLU A 66 -7.07 -24.62 -9.51
CA GLU A 66 -6.60 -23.23 -9.46
C GLU A 66 -7.38 -22.36 -8.46
N GLU A 67 -8.70 -22.56 -8.33
CA GLU A 67 -9.51 -21.82 -7.34
C GLU A 67 -9.18 -22.20 -5.89
N ASP A 68 -8.90 -23.47 -5.61
CA ASP A 68 -8.56 -23.94 -4.28
C ASP A 68 -7.16 -23.46 -3.89
N VAL A 69 -6.24 -23.43 -4.86
CA VAL A 69 -4.92 -22.81 -4.71
C VAL A 69 -5.04 -21.31 -4.42
N ALA A 70 -5.86 -20.57 -5.18
CA ALA A 70 -6.07 -19.14 -4.97
C ALA A 70 -6.64 -18.84 -3.56
N ARG A 71 -7.59 -19.67 -3.08
CA ARG A 71 -8.15 -19.57 -1.71
C ARG A 71 -7.07 -19.83 -0.66
N ALA A 72 -6.24 -20.85 -0.86
CA ALA A 72 -5.16 -21.18 0.06
C ALA A 72 -4.12 -20.04 0.13
N LEU A 73 -3.73 -19.48 -1.02
CA LEU A 73 -2.82 -18.33 -1.07
C LEU A 73 -3.41 -17.09 -0.38
N TYR A 74 -4.71 -16.81 -0.60
CA TYR A 74 -5.39 -15.72 0.09
C TYR A 74 -5.38 -15.95 1.61
N ALA A 75 -5.67 -17.16 2.08
CA ALA A 75 -5.65 -17.50 3.50
C ALA A 75 -4.27 -17.31 4.13
N ILE A 76 -3.18 -17.59 3.38
CA ILE A 76 -1.80 -17.34 3.83
C ILE A 76 -1.51 -15.83 3.84
N ALA A 77 -1.89 -15.12 2.80
CA ALA A 77 -1.50 -13.72 2.60
C ALA A 77 -2.28 -12.74 3.48
N LYS A 78 -3.54 -13.05 3.77
CA LYS A 78 -4.47 -12.14 4.42
C LYS A 78 -4.05 -11.82 5.86
N GLY A 79 -4.04 -10.51 6.17
CA GLY A 79 -3.95 -9.96 7.52
C GLY A 79 -5.25 -9.27 7.96
N ASN A 80 -5.11 -8.23 8.78
CA ASN A 80 -6.26 -7.46 9.29
C ASN A 80 -6.78 -6.43 8.29
N TYR A 81 -8.07 -6.08 8.42
CA TYR A 81 -8.75 -5.03 7.68
C TYR A 81 -8.81 -5.25 6.17
N MET A 82 -9.05 -6.51 5.77
CA MET A 82 -9.25 -6.87 4.37
C MET A 82 -10.18 -8.08 4.23
N HIS A 83 -10.86 -8.16 3.10
CA HIS A 83 -11.68 -9.30 2.69
C HIS A 83 -11.33 -9.76 1.28
N ASP A 84 -11.80 -10.94 0.91
CA ASP A 84 -11.66 -11.49 -0.43
C ASP A 84 -12.73 -10.95 -1.38
N GLY A 85 -12.31 -10.57 -2.56
CA GLY A 85 -13.20 -10.30 -3.68
C GLY A 85 -13.79 -11.59 -4.28
N PRO A 86 -14.71 -11.47 -5.24
CA PRO A 86 -15.29 -12.63 -5.90
C PRO A 86 -14.21 -13.42 -6.66
N MET A 87 -14.30 -14.76 -6.55
CA MET A 87 -13.49 -15.67 -7.36
C MET A 87 -13.82 -15.51 -8.83
N ALA A 88 -12.83 -15.24 -9.65
CA ALA A 88 -13.00 -15.13 -11.09
C ALA A 88 -11.76 -15.65 -11.84
N GLN A 89 -11.93 -16.60 -12.72
CA GLN A 89 -10.86 -17.14 -13.56
C GLN A 89 -9.65 -17.63 -12.74
N GLY A 90 -9.90 -18.41 -11.69
CA GLY A 90 -8.88 -18.94 -10.81
C GLY A 90 -8.12 -17.88 -9.99
N LYS A 91 -8.65 -16.65 -9.89
CA LYS A 91 -8.03 -15.53 -9.15
C LYS A 91 -8.92 -15.04 -8.03
N ILE A 92 -8.32 -14.77 -6.86
CA ILE A 92 -8.90 -14.01 -5.76
C ILE A 92 -8.14 -12.69 -5.60
N GLU A 93 -8.85 -11.61 -5.32
CA GLU A 93 -8.27 -10.31 -4.97
C GLU A 93 -8.50 -10.03 -3.48
N ALA A 94 -7.50 -9.46 -2.82
CA ALA A 94 -7.65 -8.88 -1.48
C ALA A 94 -8.11 -7.43 -1.61
N ILE A 95 -9.15 -7.07 -0.86
CA ILE A 95 -9.79 -5.75 -0.87
C ILE A 95 -9.65 -5.14 0.52
N ALA A 96 -9.25 -3.87 0.59
CA ALA A 96 -9.13 -3.14 1.84
C ALA A 96 -10.50 -2.82 2.45
N ASP A 97 -10.65 -3.01 3.77
CA ASP A 97 -11.86 -2.68 4.52
C ASP A 97 -11.85 -1.25 5.07
N VAL A 98 -10.67 -0.65 5.20
CA VAL A 98 -10.47 0.66 5.82
C VAL A 98 -9.43 1.49 5.06
N ASP A 99 -9.50 2.80 5.25
CA ASP A 99 -8.42 3.70 4.85
C ASP A 99 -7.20 3.49 5.75
N GLY A 100 -6.02 3.30 5.15
CA GLY A 100 -4.82 3.03 5.91
C GLY A 100 -3.56 2.90 5.06
N LEU A 101 -2.51 2.45 5.70
CA LEU A 101 -1.22 2.15 5.09
C LEU A 101 -1.11 0.65 4.83
N LEU A 102 -0.94 0.24 3.59
CA LEU A 102 -0.64 -1.15 3.26
C LEU A 102 0.79 -1.49 3.65
N LYS A 103 0.95 -2.53 4.44
CA LYS A 103 2.23 -3.16 4.77
C LYS A 103 2.32 -4.51 4.07
N VAL A 104 3.43 -4.76 3.41
CA VAL A 104 3.74 -6.01 2.71
C VAL A 104 5.02 -6.62 3.28
N ASP A 105 4.96 -7.87 3.74
CA ASP A 105 6.14 -8.67 4.06
C ASP A 105 6.77 -9.14 2.74
N VAL A 106 7.69 -8.33 2.22
CA VAL A 106 8.31 -8.53 0.90
C VAL A 106 9.12 -9.82 0.85
N ASP A 107 9.77 -10.19 1.94
CA ASP A 107 10.59 -11.41 2.00
C ASP A 107 9.73 -12.67 1.90
N LYS A 108 8.62 -12.74 2.63
CA LYS A 108 7.65 -13.83 2.49
C LYS A 108 6.97 -13.84 1.13
N LEU A 109 6.63 -12.68 0.58
CA LEU A 109 6.08 -12.55 -0.76
C LEU A 109 7.02 -13.18 -1.80
N TYR A 110 8.31 -12.82 -1.76
CA TYR A 110 9.31 -13.36 -2.66
C TYR A 110 9.52 -14.86 -2.45
N ALA A 111 9.57 -15.32 -1.20
CA ALA A 111 9.72 -16.72 -0.87
C ALA A 111 8.58 -17.58 -1.43
N ILE A 112 7.31 -17.13 -1.32
CA ILE A 112 6.16 -17.86 -1.87
C ILE A 112 6.18 -17.82 -3.40
N ASN A 113 6.40 -16.66 -4.01
CA ASN A 113 6.46 -16.53 -5.47
C ASN A 113 7.63 -17.32 -6.09
N SER A 114 8.65 -17.69 -5.30
CA SER A 114 9.78 -18.52 -5.76
C SER A 114 9.48 -20.03 -5.79
N ILE A 115 8.33 -20.48 -5.24
CA ILE A 115 7.94 -21.91 -5.25
C ILE A 115 7.56 -22.39 -6.68
N GLY A 116 7.51 -21.48 -7.64
CA GLY A 116 7.24 -21.80 -9.04
C GLY A 116 5.95 -21.20 -9.54
N GLU A 117 4.90 -22.01 -9.74
CA GLU A 117 3.69 -21.58 -10.44
C GLU A 117 2.66 -20.85 -9.55
N LEU A 118 2.99 -20.60 -8.28
CA LEU A 118 2.22 -19.76 -7.36
C LEU A 118 2.48 -18.30 -7.65
N THR A 119 1.44 -17.47 -7.58
CA THR A 119 1.55 -16.05 -7.86
C THR A 119 0.73 -15.24 -6.87
N ILE A 120 1.42 -14.37 -6.11
CA ILE A 120 0.83 -13.29 -5.32
C ILE A 120 1.39 -11.98 -5.87
N VAL A 121 0.52 -11.09 -6.33
CA VAL A 121 0.86 -9.72 -6.75
C VAL A 121 0.28 -8.73 -5.76
N THR A 122 1.02 -7.69 -5.40
CA THR A 122 0.60 -6.68 -4.43
C THR A 122 0.85 -5.26 -4.95
N LYS A 123 0.16 -4.25 -4.38
CA LYS A 123 0.67 -2.88 -4.43
C LYS A 123 2.01 -2.82 -3.67
N LEU A 124 2.77 -1.75 -3.85
CA LEU A 124 4.03 -1.54 -3.14
C LEU A 124 3.81 -1.47 -1.62
N ASN A 125 4.80 -1.91 -0.86
CA ASN A 125 4.84 -1.72 0.58
C ASN A 125 4.79 -0.21 0.92
N ASN A 126 4.12 0.15 2.00
CA ASN A 126 3.88 1.53 2.45
C ASN A 126 2.96 2.37 1.51
N THR A 127 2.19 1.74 0.64
CA THR A 127 1.21 2.45 -0.19
C THR A 127 -0.03 2.83 0.64
N PRO A 128 -0.45 4.11 0.65
CA PRO A 128 -1.77 4.51 1.15
C PRO A 128 -2.90 3.84 0.37
N VAL A 129 -3.89 3.31 1.07
CA VAL A 129 -5.05 2.65 0.46
C VAL A 129 -6.35 3.18 1.07
N LYS A 130 -7.43 3.09 0.31
CA LYS A 130 -8.79 3.41 0.73
C LYS A 130 -9.64 2.16 0.86
N ALA A 131 -10.66 2.21 1.69
CA ALA A 131 -11.66 1.15 1.76
C ALA A 131 -12.23 0.88 0.35
N GLY A 132 -12.28 -0.39 -0.05
CA GLY A 132 -12.66 -0.85 -1.39
C GLY A 132 -11.51 -0.98 -2.39
N ASP A 133 -10.31 -0.52 -2.07
CA ASP A 133 -9.14 -0.68 -2.94
C ASP A 133 -8.74 -2.15 -3.06
N LYS A 134 -8.45 -2.60 -4.28
CA LYS A 134 -7.77 -3.86 -4.52
C LYS A 134 -6.29 -3.70 -4.19
N ILE A 135 -5.81 -4.49 -3.22
CA ILE A 135 -4.45 -4.37 -2.68
C ILE A 135 -3.52 -5.50 -3.11
N ALA A 136 -4.09 -6.65 -3.45
CA ALA A 136 -3.35 -7.81 -3.94
C ALA A 136 -4.24 -8.73 -4.77
N GLY A 137 -3.61 -9.64 -5.53
CA GLY A 137 -4.27 -10.70 -6.26
C GLY A 137 -3.48 -12.00 -6.17
N MET A 138 -4.17 -13.13 -6.03
CA MET A 138 -3.59 -14.45 -5.86
C MET A 138 -4.15 -15.43 -6.90
N ARG A 139 -3.28 -16.24 -7.48
CA ARG A 139 -3.62 -17.35 -8.38
C ARG A 139 -2.47 -18.34 -8.51
N CYS A 140 -2.70 -19.48 -9.14
CA CYS A 140 -1.64 -20.26 -9.76
C CYS A 140 -1.72 -20.14 -11.30
N ILE A 141 -0.66 -20.55 -11.98
CA ILE A 141 -0.57 -20.46 -13.45
C ILE A 141 -1.30 -21.66 -14.11
N PRO A 142 -1.07 -22.92 -13.67
CA PRO A 142 -1.76 -24.07 -14.24
C PRO A 142 -3.18 -24.21 -13.67
N LEU A 143 -4.04 -24.93 -14.36
CA LEU A 143 -5.39 -25.26 -13.93
C LEU A 143 -5.41 -26.21 -12.72
N LEU A 144 -4.43 -27.13 -12.66
CA LEU A 144 -4.16 -28.02 -11.54
C LEU A 144 -2.72 -27.85 -11.08
N LEU A 145 -2.53 -27.75 -9.76
CA LEU A 145 -1.22 -27.59 -9.12
C LEU A 145 -1.02 -28.70 -8.09
N GLU A 146 0.19 -29.22 -7.97
CA GLU A 146 0.53 -30.22 -6.96
C GLU A 146 0.33 -29.65 -5.54
N GLU A 147 -0.38 -30.36 -4.68
CA GLU A 147 -0.69 -29.95 -3.32
C GLU A 147 0.56 -29.65 -2.48
N GLN A 148 1.67 -30.32 -2.77
CA GLN A 148 2.95 -30.09 -2.09
C GLN A 148 3.47 -28.66 -2.23
N GLN A 149 3.19 -27.95 -3.36
CA GLN A 149 3.59 -26.55 -3.56
C GLN A 149 2.80 -25.62 -2.64
N VAL A 150 1.49 -25.83 -2.50
CA VAL A 150 0.66 -25.09 -1.55
C VAL A 150 1.09 -25.37 -0.10
N THR A 151 1.39 -26.63 0.22
CA THR A 151 1.95 -27.02 1.53
C THR A 151 3.28 -26.30 1.81
N ALA A 152 4.15 -26.15 0.81
CA ALA A 152 5.40 -25.40 0.96
C ALA A 152 5.13 -23.90 1.25
N ALA A 153 4.17 -23.28 0.55
CA ALA A 153 3.76 -21.90 0.82
C ALA A 153 3.17 -21.73 2.24
N GLN A 154 2.36 -22.67 2.70
CA GLN A 154 1.82 -22.69 4.06
C GLN A 154 2.90 -22.75 5.14
N LYS A 155 4.02 -23.46 4.90
CA LYS A 155 5.16 -23.53 5.81
C LYS A 155 5.92 -22.21 5.95
N ILE A 156 5.96 -21.39 4.90
CA ILE A 156 6.50 -20.02 4.97
C ILE A 156 5.64 -19.19 5.92
N GLY A 157 4.32 -19.39 5.88
CA GLY A 157 3.36 -18.77 6.77
C GLY A 157 3.05 -17.30 6.42
N GLY A 158 2.04 -16.77 7.07
CA GLY A 158 1.56 -15.40 6.92
C GLY A 158 1.50 -14.66 8.27
N PRO A 159 0.87 -13.48 8.28
CA PRO A 159 0.35 -12.78 7.11
C PRO A 159 1.46 -12.15 6.25
N ILE A 160 1.15 -11.97 4.95
CA ILE A 160 2.01 -11.20 4.01
C ILE A 160 1.53 -9.76 3.94
N LEU A 161 0.22 -9.55 4.03
CA LEU A 161 -0.45 -8.27 3.91
C LEU A 161 -0.99 -7.84 5.28
N THR A 162 -0.86 -6.56 5.60
CA THR A 162 -1.50 -5.95 6.77
C THR A 162 -1.87 -4.51 6.43
N ILE A 163 -3.02 -4.03 6.86
CA ILE A 163 -3.36 -2.61 6.77
C ILE A 163 -3.23 -2.01 8.17
N LYS A 164 -2.44 -0.93 8.28
CA LYS A 164 -2.41 -0.07 9.45
C LYS A 164 -3.40 1.08 9.22
N PRO A 165 -4.53 1.14 9.94
CA PRO A 165 -5.48 2.25 9.79
C PRO A 165 -4.84 3.60 10.07
N PHE A 166 -5.31 4.65 9.43
CA PHE A 166 -4.91 6.01 9.75
C PHE A 166 -5.52 6.44 11.10
N VAL A 167 -4.70 6.48 12.14
CA VAL A 167 -5.13 6.70 13.53
C VAL A 167 -4.90 8.10 14.01
N ARG A 168 -3.82 8.79 13.58
CA ARG A 168 -3.56 10.17 13.95
C ARG A 168 -4.49 11.10 13.18
N LYS A 169 -5.21 11.97 13.89
CA LYS A 169 -6.29 12.78 13.31
C LYS A 169 -6.08 14.28 13.43
N THR A 170 -5.08 14.68 14.20
CA THR A 170 -4.81 16.09 14.48
C THR A 170 -3.37 16.45 14.16
N MET A 171 -3.17 17.66 13.66
CA MET A 171 -1.83 18.21 13.44
C MET A 171 -1.69 19.61 14.00
N GLY A 172 -0.47 19.92 14.39
CA GLY A 172 -0.04 21.28 14.68
C GLY A 172 1.06 21.71 13.73
N ILE A 173 1.06 22.96 13.35
CA ILE A 173 2.03 23.54 12.41
C ILE A 173 2.77 24.66 13.10
N ILE A 174 4.09 24.69 12.98
CA ILE A 174 4.97 25.78 13.38
C ILE A 174 5.59 26.33 12.09
N THR A 175 5.32 27.59 11.78
CA THR A 175 5.92 28.30 10.65
C THR A 175 7.01 29.22 11.19
N THR A 176 8.26 28.96 10.78
CA THR A 176 9.39 29.83 11.11
C THR A 176 9.72 30.78 9.96
N GLY A 177 10.26 31.91 10.28
CA GLY A 177 10.67 32.94 9.34
C GLY A 177 10.34 34.32 9.84
N SER A 178 11.35 35.15 10.06
CA SER A 178 11.15 36.53 10.54
C SER A 178 10.29 37.34 9.56
N GLU A 179 10.39 37.07 8.27
CA GLU A 179 9.59 37.73 7.23
C GLU A 179 8.09 37.34 7.25
N VAL A 180 7.79 36.08 7.64
CA VAL A 180 6.41 35.61 7.83
C VAL A 180 5.87 36.16 9.15
N PHE A 181 6.67 36.09 10.22
CA PHE A 181 6.28 36.59 11.54
C PHE A 181 5.95 38.09 11.53
N GLU A 182 6.75 38.89 10.83
CA GLU A 182 6.50 40.35 10.68
C GLU A 182 5.39 40.67 9.63
N GLY A 183 4.85 39.64 8.96
CA GLY A 183 3.78 39.83 7.96
C GLY A 183 4.27 40.42 6.62
N ARG A 184 5.59 40.42 6.36
CA ARG A 184 6.17 40.87 5.09
C ARG A 184 5.78 39.95 3.93
N ILE A 185 5.71 38.64 4.19
CA ILE A 185 5.21 37.63 3.26
C ILE A 185 4.14 36.77 3.95
N LYS A 186 3.32 36.10 3.14
CA LYS A 186 2.31 35.15 3.64
C LYS A 186 2.91 33.75 3.78
N ASP A 187 2.47 33.02 4.79
CA ASP A 187 2.78 31.60 4.93
C ASP A 187 2.21 30.81 3.75
N ALA A 188 3.08 30.19 2.98
CA ALA A 188 2.74 29.35 1.84
C ALA A 188 2.70 27.84 2.17
N PHE A 189 3.30 27.43 3.30
CA PHE A 189 3.39 26.01 3.69
C PHE A 189 2.08 25.49 4.29
N THR A 190 1.50 26.23 5.23
CA THR A 190 0.33 25.77 5.97
C THR A 190 -0.82 25.34 5.04
N PRO A 191 -1.24 26.09 4.02
CA PRO A 191 -2.32 25.67 3.14
C PRO A 191 -2.03 24.35 2.41
N ILE A 192 -0.79 24.12 1.96
CA ILE A 192 -0.39 22.90 1.25
C ILE A 192 -0.36 21.70 2.18
N ILE A 193 0.16 21.87 3.39
CA ILE A 193 0.19 20.79 4.40
C ILE A 193 -1.24 20.40 4.79
N GLU A 194 -2.12 21.40 5.01
CA GLU A 194 -3.53 21.16 5.32
C GLU A 194 -4.23 20.36 4.20
N GLU A 195 -4.05 20.77 2.95
CA GLU A 195 -4.61 20.06 1.78
C GLU A 195 -4.15 18.60 1.71
N ARG A 196 -2.82 18.36 1.79
CA ARG A 196 -2.26 17.01 1.69
C ARG A 196 -2.65 16.11 2.86
N CYS A 197 -2.69 16.66 4.07
CA CYS A 197 -3.08 15.90 5.26
C CYS A 197 -4.60 15.64 5.32
N ALA A 198 -5.41 16.52 4.74
CA ALA A 198 -6.87 16.33 4.65
C ALA A 198 -7.25 15.09 3.83
N GLU A 199 -6.42 14.69 2.85
CA GLU A 199 -6.60 13.44 2.08
C GLU A 199 -6.68 12.20 3.00
N PHE A 200 -6.06 12.26 4.19
CA PHE A 200 -6.01 11.20 5.21
C PHE A 200 -6.94 11.48 6.42
N GLY A 201 -7.74 12.53 6.34
CA GLY A 201 -8.66 12.92 7.41
C GLY A 201 -7.99 13.60 8.61
N VAL A 202 -6.77 14.12 8.46
CA VAL A 202 -6.04 14.86 9.49
C VAL A 202 -6.42 16.35 9.45
N LYS A 203 -6.69 16.95 10.62
CA LYS A 203 -7.11 18.34 10.76
C LYS A 203 -6.09 19.15 11.56
N LYS A 204 -5.84 20.38 11.14
CA LYS A 204 -5.05 21.33 11.91
C LYS A 204 -5.83 21.79 13.13
N ILE A 205 -5.23 21.71 14.33
CA ILE A 205 -5.80 22.16 15.59
C ILE A 205 -5.01 23.30 16.22
N ALA A 206 -3.76 23.47 15.83
CA ALA A 206 -2.89 24.55 16.33
C ALA A 206 -1.98 25.06 15.21
N HIS A 207 -1.65 26.34 15.26
CA HIS A 207 -0.70 26.96 14.34
C HIS A 207 0.03 28.10 15.09
N GLU A 208 1.36 28.03 15.13
CA GLU A 208 2.22 29.06 15.68
C GLU A 208 3.10 29.62 14.56
N ILE A 209 3.25 30.94 14.51
CA ILE A 209 4.22 31.61 13.61
C ILE A 209 5.25 32.26 14.50
N VAL A 210 6.52 31.94 14.29
CA VAL A 210 7.63 32.40 15.14
C VAL A 210 8.80 32.89 14.29
N THR A 211 9.70 33.64 14.92
CA THR A 211 10.96 34.07 14.31
C THR A 211 11.94 32.90 14.15
N ASP A 212 13.02 33.13 13.42
CA ASP A 212 14.12 32.17 13.28
C ASP A 212 15.00 32.16 14.56
N ASN A 213 14.37 31.84 15.69
CA ASN A 213 15.01 31.73 16.99
C ASN A 213 14.75 30.37 17.61
N THR A 214 15.79 29.67 18.04
CA THR A 214 15.68 28.30 18.58
C THR A 214 14.76 28.21 19.79
N ASP A 215 14.81 29.18 20.70
CA ASP A 215 13.98 29.17 21.93
C ASP A 215 12.51 29.40 21.59
N ASP A 216 12.20 30.28 20.63
CA ASP A 216 10.85 30.54 20.17
C ASP A 216 10.26 29.32 19.47
N ILE A 217 11.06 28.63 18.62
CA ILE A 217 10.64 27.41 17.94
C ILE A 217 10.35 26.29 18.95
N VAL A 218 11.21 26.09 19.94
CA VAL A 218 11.02 25.10 21.00
C VAL A 218 9.75 25.40 21.80
N ALA A 219 9.52 26.65 22.17
CA ALA A 219 8.32 27.08 22.90
C ALA A 219 7.04 26.88 22.04
N ALA A 220 7.11 27.09 20.74
CA ALA A 220 6.01 26.85 19.82
C ALA A 220 5.68 25.34 19.71
N ILE A 221 6.71 24.46 19.68
CA ILE A 221 6.50 23.01 19.70
C ILE A 221 5.77 22.60 20.98
N ASP A 222 6.17 23.12 22.14
CA ASP A 222 5.49 22.86 23.41
C ASP A 222 4.01 23.28 23.41
N LYS A 223 3.69 24.46 22.88
CA LYS A 223 2.32 24.96 22.80
C LYS A 223 1.46 24.08 21.89
N VAL A 224 1.97 23.74 20.70
CA VAL A 224 1.26 22.91 19.71
C VAL A 224 1.04 21.51 20.28
N LYS A 225 2.04 20.93 20.95
CA LYS A 225 1.92 19.65 21.63
C LYS A 225 0.89 19.68 22.76
N ALA A 226 0.94 20.73 23.61
CA ALA A 226 -0.02 20.91 24.68
C ALA A 226 -1.47 21.11 24.20
N ALA A 227 -1.65 21.60 22.97
CA ALA A 227 -2.96 21.67 22.31
C ALA A 227 -3.50 20.28 21.86
N GLY A 228 -2.70 19.21 21.97
CA GLY A 228 -3.11 17.83 21.66
C GLY A 228 -2.89 17.43 20.20
N ALA A 229 -1.90 18.02 19.51
CA ALA A 229 -1.56 17.61 18.16
C ALA A 229 -0.94 16.20 18.14
N ASP A 230 -1.48 15.31 17.30
CA ASP A 230 -0.97 13.95 17.09
C ASP A 230 0.32 13.94 16.24
N ILE A 231 0.50 14.96 15.39
CA ILE A 231 1.66 15.16 14.53
C ILE A 231 2.03 16.64 14.57
N ILE A 232 3.32 16.94 14.59
CA ILE A 232 3.83 18.30 14.56
C ILE A 232 4.64 18.53 13.30
N PHE A 233 4.30 19.57 12.54
CA PHE A 233 5.03 20.00 11.36
C PHE A 233 5.77 21.30 11.64
N CYS A 234 7.06 21.35 11.34
CA CYS A 234 7.87 22.56 11.41
C CYS A 234 8.26 22.96 9.98
N THR A 235 7.98 24.20 9.59
CA THR A 235 8.23 24.73 8.24
C THR A 235 9.08 25.97 8.31
N GLY A 236 9.86 26.27 7.25
CA GLY A 236 10.83 27.34 7.24
C GLY A 236 12.17 26.97 7.90
N GLY A 237 13.24 27.65 7.54
CA GLY A 237 14.57 27.46 8.13
C GLY A 237 15.05 26.00 8.12
N MET A 238 14.77 25.24 7.05
CA MET A 238 15.06 23.80 6.96
C MET A 238 16.30 23.49 6.10
N SER A 239 16.97 24.47 5.53
CA SER A 239 18.16 24.28 4.69
C SER A 239 19.46 24.34 5.50
N VAL A 240 20.55 24.70 4.89
CA VAL A 240 21.92 24.68 5.47
C VAL A 240 22.47 26.06 5.77
N ASP A 241 21.68 27.10 5.58
CA ASP A 241 22.10 28.46 5.85
C ASP A 241 22.28 28.70 7.37
N PRO A 242 23.14 29.63 7.80
CA PRO A 242 23.35 29.91 9.22
C PRO A 242 22.09 30.29 9.99
N ASP A 243 21.11 30.87 9.30
CA ASP A 243 19.83 31.31 9.87
C ASP A 243 18.75 30.19 9.85
N ASP A 244 19.06 29.02 9.27
CA ASP A 244 18.18 27.86 9.22
C ASP A 244 18.23 27.07 10.54
N LEU A 245 17.53 27.54 11.56
CA LEU A 245 17.61 27.02 12.93
C LEU A 245 16.61 25.92 13.25
N THR A 246 15.64 25.65 12.37
CA THR A 246 14.55 24.69 12.61
C THR A 246 15.04 23.26 12.88
N PRO A 247 16.00 22.67 12.12
CA PRO A 247 16.51 21.34 12.44
C PRO A 247 17.21 21.27 13.80
N GLY A 248 17.92 22.33 14.18
CA GLY A 248 18.57 22.47 15.48
C GLY A 248 17.56 22.52 16.64
N ALA A 249 16.48 23.28 16.48
CA ALA A 249 15.39 23.37 17.45
C ALA A 249 14.65 22.04 17.60
N ILE A 250 14.32 21.36 16.50
CA ILE A 250 13.73 20.01 16.53
C ILE A 250 14.64 19.05 17.29
N LYS A 251 15.95 19.03 16.99
CA LYS A 251 16.92 18.17 17.67
C LYS A 251 17.01 18.45 19.17
N ARG A 252 16.90 19.72 19.58
CA ARG A 252 16.95 20.12 20.99
C ARG A 252 15.69 19.70 21.76
N TYR A 253 14.52 19.68 21.07
CA TYR A 253 13.24 19.37 21.68
C TYR A 253 12.95 17.88 21.73
N ALA A 254 13.23 17.18 20.62
CA ALA A 254 12.88 15.77 20.45
C ALA A 254 13.71 14.86 21.37
N ASP A 255 13.10 13.77 21.81
CA ASP A 255 13.79 12.68 22.50
C ASP A 255 14.73 11.92 21.54
N ARG A 256 14.28 11.74 20.30
CA ARG A 256 15.04 11.01 19.28
C ARG A 256 14.88 11.65 17.89
N VAL A 257 16.00 11.93 17.24
CA VAL A 257 16.04 12.28 15.81
C VAL A 257 16.40 11.04 14.99
N VAL A 258 15.51 10.65 14.08
CA VAL A 258 15.74 9.52 13.16
C VAL A 258 16.74 9.92 12.09
N THR A 259 16.46 11.05 11.42
CA THR A 259 17.31 11.58 10.37
C THR A 259 17.09 13.07 10.14
N TYR A 260 18.13 13.75 9.68
CA TYR A 260 18.03 15.01 8.96
C TYR A 260 18.63 14.77 7.57
N GLY A 261 17.78 14.86 6.56
CA GLY A 261 18.08 14.51 5.19
C GLY A 261 17.58 13.09 4.80
N LEU A 262 16.98 13.01 3.61
CA LEU A 262 16.52 11.77 2.96
C LEU A 262 17.07 11.68 1.54
N PRO A 263 17.37 10.47 1.06
CA PRO A 263 17.78 10.24 -0.32
C PRO A 263 16.56 10.22 -1.27
N VAL A 264 15.77 11.31 -1.25
CA VAL A 264 14.55 11.50 -2.07
C VAL A 264 14.61 12.89 -2.69
N LEU A 265 14.34 12.99 -3.98
CA LEU A 265 14.31 14.24 -4.72
C LEU A 265 13.03 14.33 -5.58
N PRO A 266 12.24 15.42 -5.44
CA PRO A 266 12.46 16.59 -4.58
C PRO A 266 12.11 16.35 -3.11
N GLY A 267 12.66 17.22 -2.22
CA GLY A 267 12.31 17.27 -0.82
C GLY A 267 13.31 16.60 0.14
N SER A 268 14.60 16.51 -0.24
CA SER A 268 15.64 15.83 0.58
C SER A 268 15.87 16.41 1.97
N MET A 269 15.59 17.71 2.20
CA MET A 269 15.85 18.39 3.48
C MET A 269 14.72 18.16 4.48
N VAL A 270 14.40 16.91 4.76
CA VAL A 270 13.40 16.50 5.77
C VAL A 270 14.11 16.19 7.08
N CYS A 271 13.52 16.61 8.20
CA CYS A 271 13.93 16.19 9.54
C CYS A 271 12.81 15.33 10.14
N ILE A 272 13.12 14.09 10.54
CA ILE A 272 12.19 13.17 11.21
C ILE A 272 12.65 12.97 12.64
N ALA A 273 11.78 13.26 13.59
CA ALA A 273 12.05 13.11 15.00
C ALA A 273 10.80 12.65 15.77
N TYR A 274 11.01 12.15 16.99
CA TYR A 274 9.94 11.72 17.89
C TYR A 274 10.15 12.30 19.27
N CYS A 275 9.06 12.75 19.89
CA CYS A 275 9.01 13.10 21.31
C CYS A 275 9.06 11.84 22.17
N ALA A 276 9.32 11.99 23.48
CA ALA A 276 9.36 10.88 24.44
C ALA A 276 8.05 10.07 24.53
N ASP A 277 6.91 10.67 24.20
CA ASP A 277 5.59 10.00 24.15
C ASP A 277 5.26 9.40 22.76
N GLY A 278 6.21 9.41 21.82
CA GLY A 278 6.03 8.90 20.47
C GLY A 278 5.35 9.89 19.49
N THR A 279 5.05 11.12 19.89
CA THR A 279 4.53 12.13 18.96
C THR A 279 5.59 12.48 17.91
N PRO A 280 5.32 12.32 16.60
CA PRO A 280 6.28 12.65 15.56
C PRO A 280 6.37 14.14 15.31
N ILE A 281 7.59 14.60 15.06
CA ILE A 281 7.90 15.95 14.57
C ILE A 281 8.53 15.80 13.18
N LEU A 282 7.96 16.48 12.19
CA LEU A 282 8.47 16.51 10.83
C LEU A 282 8.89 17.93 10.44
N GLY A 283 10.18 18.12 10.23
CA GLY A 283 10.70 19.30 9.54
C GLY A 283 10.43 19.18 8.05
N VAL A 284 9.62 20.08 7.50
CA VAL A 284 9.07 20.02 6.14
C VAL A 284 9.99 20.74 5.15
N PRO A 285 10.45 20.08 4.08
CA PRO A 285 11.36 20.67 3.11
C PRO A 285 10.65 21.68 2.20
N GLY A 286 11.37 22.71 1.74
CA GLY A 286 10.85 23.72 0.81
C GLY A 286 10.30 23.15 -0.51
N GLY A 287 10.78 22.00 -0.95
CA GLY A 287 10.31 21.31 -2.16
C GLY A 287 8.80 21.01 -2.17
N VAL A 288 8.18 20.91 -0.99
CA VAL A 288 6.70 20.70 -0.85
C VAL A 288 5.90 21.80 -1.53
N LEU A 289 6.43 23.02 -1.59
CA LEU A 289 5.76 24.17 -2.23
C LEU A 289 5.62 24.06 -3.74
N PHE A 290 6.52 23.28 -4.39
CA PHE A 290 6.68 23.32 -5.84
C PHE A 290 6.44 21.97 -6.53
N SER A 291 6.36 20.87 -5.77
CA SER A 291 6.32 19.52 -6.34
C SER A 291 5.37 18.61 -5.57
N LYS A 292 4.79 17.63 -6.31
CA LYS A 292 4.09 16.46 -5.79
C LYS A 292 4.31 15.32 -6.80
N PRO A 293 4.85 14.14 -6.37
CA PRO A 293 5.22 13.78 -5.00
C PRO A 293 6.54 14.39 -4.53
N THR A 294 6.73 14.39 -3.20
CA THR A 294 7.98 14.77 -2.53
C THR A 294 8.23 13.79 -1.37
N ALA A 295 9.36 13.91 -0.70
CA ALA A 295 9.65 13.15 0.51
C ALA A 295 8.53 13.24 1.58
N PHE A 296 7.79 14.35 1.63
CA PHE A 296 6.62 14.52 2.50
C PHE A 296 5.54 13.46 2.22
N ASP A 297 5.27 13.19 0.96
CA ASP A 297 4.21 12.26 0.52
C ASP A 297 4.57 10.80 0.84
N GLU A 298 5.85 10.45 0.95
CA GLU A 298 6.33 9.14 1.39
C GLU A 298 6.26 8.96 2.92
N ILE A 299 6.52 10.02 3.66
CA ILE A 299 6.70 9.96 5.11
C ILE A 299 5.37 10.15 5.85
N VAL A 300 4.54 11.10 5.43
CA VAL A 300 3.35 11.50 6.17
C VAL A 300 2.31 10.38 6.33
N PRO A 301 1.98 9.57 5.32
CA PRO A 301 1.05 8.46 5.49
C PRO A 301 1.52 7.44 6.55
N ARG A 302 2.83 7.20 6.66
CA ARG A 302 3.40 6.33 7.68
C ARG A 302 3.21 6.92 9.07
N LEU A 303 3.50 8.20 9.25
CA LEU A 303 3.29 8.90 10.54
C LEU A 303 1.82 8.87 10.95
N ILE A 304 0.90 9.10 10.00
CA ILE A 304 -0.55 9.09 10.26
C ILE A 304 -1.05 7.69 10.67
N ALA A 305 -0.46 6.63 10.10
CA ALA A 305 -0.78 5.24 10.42
C ALA A 305 -0.09 4.73 11.69
N ASP A 306 0.60 5.60 12.44
CA ASP A 306 1.44 5.21 13.58
C ASP A 306 2.43 4.09 13.22
N ASP A 307 3.03 4.22 12.01
CA ASP A 307 4.08 3.34 11.52
C ASP A 307 5.43 3.99 11.80
N GLU A 308 6.12 3.53 12.84
CA GLU A 308 7.41 4.08 13.23
C GLU A 308 8.42 4.00 12.08
N ILE A 309 9.09 5.12 11.83
CA ILE A 309 10.10 5.22 10.79
C ILE A 309 11.48 5.01 11.40
N THR A 310 12.24 4.09 10.85
CA THR A 310 13.62 3.80 11.27
C THR A 310 14.65 4.47 10.36
N LYS A 311 15.91 4.44 10.74
CA LYS A 311 17.02 4.93 9.91
C LYS A 311 17.18 4.06 8.66
N GLU A 312 16.96 2.76 8.78
CA GLU A 312 17.02 1.79 7.69
C GLU A 312 15.92 2.07 6.65
N ASP A 313 14.70 2.39 7.10
CA ASP A 313 13.63 2.82 6.20
C ASP A 313 14.04 4.06 5.38
N CYS A 314 14.63 5.04 6.07
CA CYS A 314 15.11 6.26 5.41
C CYS A 314 16.17 5.97 4.34
N ILE A 315 17.11 5.06 4.62
CA ILE A 315 18.15 4.65 3.68
C ILE A 315 17.55 3.95 2.46
N ALA A 316 16.57 3.06 2.69
CA ALA A 316 15.93 2.29 1.64
C ALA A 316 15.19 3.15 0.61
N LEU A 317 14.71 4.35 0.98
CA LEU A 317 14.06 5.29 0.06
C LEU A 317 14.97 5.77 -1.08
N GLY A 318 16.29 5.58 -0.99
CA GLY A 318 17.21 5.94 -2.08
C GLY A 318 16.98 5.12 -3.35
N HIS A 319 16.40 3.94 -3.25
CA HIS A 319 16.00 3.14 -4.41
C HIS A 319 14.54 3.46 -4.80
N GLY A 320 14.35 4.22 -5.87
CA GLY A 320 13.05 4.73 -6.30
C GLY A 320 12.65 6.05 -5.63
N GLY A 321 13.62 6.81 -5.13
CA GLY A 321 13.43 8.11 -4.45
C GLY A 321 13.12 9.27 -5.39
N PHE A 322 12.25 9.09 -6.35
CA PHE A 322 11.79 10.03 -7.40
C PHE A 322 12.91 10.46 -8.37
N LEU A 323 13.02 11.67 -8.76
CA LEU A 323 13.95 12.45 -9.58
C LEU A 323 13.22 13.43 -10.52
N GLY A 324 12.00 13.79 -10.22
CA GLY A 324 11.22 14.77 -10.99
C GLY A 324 9.99 14.20 -11.62
#